data_520bcf192844aadf85960141266293ea
#
_entry.id   520bcf192844aadf85960141266293ea
#
_cell.length_a   1.000
_cell.length_b   1.000
_cell.length_c   1.000
_cell.angle_alpha   90.00
_cell.angle_beta   90.00
_cell.angle_gamma   90.00
#
_symmetry.space_group_name_H-M   'P 1'
#
loop_
_entity.id
_entity.type
_entity.pdbx_description
1 polymer ?
#
loop_
_entity_poly.entity_id
_entity_poly.type
_entity_poly.pdbx_seq_one_letter_code
_entity_poly.pdbx_strand_id
1 'polypeptide(L)'
;MNNTGEKSLKKNFLYSTFYQILTMILPLITAPYVSRVLGANGIGTYSYTSSLQTYFAMFAALGVLSYGQREISRNRNDEEERSRLFWEIEAMVVITTTITIAAWFVFSFVYAKYTTIFLVLAINLVAVIFDISWFFSGLEEFQYIVLKNTVVKLITVALLFILIKDKNDLLLYIGLMAGGTLAGNMSMWTKLPKFVKKVPMKTINLKKHLKESFIYFVPTIATSAYTVLDKTMIGAITQNTYENGYYEQATKIINMAKALAFTSLNSVMGARTASLFKENRTKEINQKIEDSLNYILLMAFGMCFGIIGVADGLVPWFFGDGYEPVGGLLKLFSPIIIIIGISNCLGALYYNPVGKRATSAKFIICGSVCNLIFNSIVIPKMGATGAA
;
A
#
# COMPACT_ATOMS: atom_id res chain seq x y z
N MET A 1 11.19 9.95 -36.94
CA MET A 1 10.20 10.05 -35.84
C MET A 1 10.45 8.90 -34.88
N ASN A 2 11.06 9.12 -34.00
CA ASN A 2 11.45 9.23 -32.61
C ASN A 2 11.52 7.91 -31.86
N ASN A 3 12.73 7.32 -31.88
CA ASN A 3 13.16 6.21 -30.98
C ASN A 3 13.25 6.61 -29.49
N THR A 4 12.87 7.85 -29.13
CA THR A 4 12.99 8.37 -27.75
C THR A 4 11.84 7.90 -26.85
N GLY A 5 10.65 7.66 -27.35
CA GLY A 5 9.50 7.23 -26.56
C GLY A 5 9.59 5.75 -26.09
N GLU A 6 10.03 4.85 -26.95
CA GLU A 6 10.16 3.42 -26.59
C GLU A 6 11.32 3.15 -25.60
N LYS A 7 12.45 3.87 -25.75
CA LYS A 7 13.56 3.78 -24.78
C LYS A 7 13.13 4.29 -23.40
N SER A 8 12.29 5.32 -23.34
CA SER A 8 11.75 5.87 -22.09
C SER A 8 10.84 4.86 -21.37
N LEU A 9 9.92 4.20 -22.08
CA LEU A 9 9.00 3.22 -21.51
C LEU A 9 9.72 2.00 -20.93
N LYS A 10 10.66 1.41 -21.66
CA LYS A 10 11.47 0.27 -21.17
C LYS A 10 12.29 0.64 -19.93
N LYS A 11 12.87 1.84 -19.93
CA LYS A 11 13.66 2.35 -18.82
C LYS A 11 12.80 2.58 -17.57
N ASN A 12 11.64 3.21 -17.74
CA ASN A 12 10.68 3.43 -16.65
C ASN A 12 10.16 2.11 -16.07
N PHE A 13 9.88 1.12 -16.92
CA PHE A 13 9.49 -0.22 -16.50
C PHE A 13 10.59 -0.88 -15.66
N LEU A 14 11.84 -0.82 -16.10
CA LEU A 14 12.98 -1.40 -15.38
C LEU A 14 13.15 -0.75 -13.99
N TYR A 15 13.09 0.58 -13.90
CA TYR A 15 13.17 1.27 -12.60
C TYR A 15 12.02 0.91 -11.68
N SER A 16 10.80 0.87 -12.20
CA SER A 16 9.62 0.48 -11.42
C SER A 16 9.73 -0.94 -10.89
N THR A 17 10.17 -1.88 -11.74
CA THR A 17 10.39 -3.29 -11.35
C THR A 17 11.50 -3.41 -10.30
N PHE A 18 12.62 -2.72 -10.49
CA PHE A 18 13.71 -2.69 -9.50
C PHE A 18 13.22 -2.17 -8.14
N TYR A 19 12.45 -1.07 -8.14
CA TYR A 19 11.90 -0.54 -6.90
C TYR A 19 10.91 -1.50 -6.23
N GLN A 20 10.07 -2.17 -7.01
CA GLN A 20 9.16 -3.19 -6.48
C GLN A 20 9.94 -4.34 -5.82
N ILE A 21 10.97 -4.86 -6.47
CA ILE A 21 11.83 -5.90 -5.90
C ILE A 21 12.50 -5.41 -4.61
N LEU A 22 13.04 -4.20 -4.61
CA LEU A 22 13.65 -3.61 -3.41
C LEU A 22 12.65 -3.50 -2.25
N THR A 23 11.44 -3.02 -2.53
CA THR A 23 10.39 -2.90 -1.52
C THR A 23 9.92 -4.23 -0.94
N MET A 24 10.15 -5.34 -1.65
CA MET A 24 9.89 -6.70 -1.18
C MET A 24 11.06 -7.27 -0.37
N ILE A 25 12.30 -7.00 -0.80
CA ILE A 25 13.50 -7.54 -0.15
C ILE A 25 13.77 -6.82 1.18
N LEU A 26 13.58 -5.50 1.25
CA LEU A 26 13.88 -4.75 2.48
C LEU A 26 13.12 -5.26 3.71
N PRO A 27 11.81 -5.55 3.66
CA PRO A 27 11.11 -6.18 4.78
C PRO A 27 11.64 -7.57 5.14
N LEU A 28 12.14 -8.37 4.19
CA LEU A 28 12.76 -9.67 4.48
C LEU A 28 14.01 -9.52 5.36
N ILE A 29 14.77 -8.43 5.16
CA ILE A 29 15.97 -8.16 5.95
C ILE A 29 15.61 -7.50 7.30
N THR A 30 14.66 -6.57 7.29
CA THR A 30 14.33 -5.78 8.49
C THR A 30 13.37 -6.48 9.43
N ALA A 31 12.42 -7.29 8.93
CA ALA A 31 11.42 -7.94 9.78
C ALA A 31 12.02 -8.88 10.84
N PRO A 32 13.00 -9.77 10.52
CA PRO A 32 13.62 -10.61 11.53
C PRO A 32 14.28 -9.81 12.64
N TYR A 33 15.00 -8.75 12.27
CA TYR A 33 15.69 -7.89 13.23
C TYR A 33 14.69 -7.17 14.14
N VAL A 34 13.73 -6.45 13.53
CA VAL A 34 12.74 -5.65 14.27
C VAL A 34 11.88 -6.53 15.17
N SER A 35 11.54 -7.76 14.72
CA SER A 35 10.76 -8.71 15.52
C SER A 35 11.51 -9.14 16.78
N ARG A 36 12.79 -9.45 16.66
CA ARG A 36 13.62 -9.87 17.81
C ARG A 36 13.87 -8.72 18.78
N VAL A 37 14.06 -7.51 18.26
CA VAL A 37 14.37 -6.34 19.09
C VAL A 37 13.12 -5.82 19.79
N LEU A 38 12.04 -5.53 19.06
CA LEU A 38 10.83 -4.92 19.62
C LEU A 38 9.85 -5.94 20.20
N GLY A 39 9.96 -7.21 19.80
CA GLY A 39 9.04 -8.28 20.20
C GLY A 39 7.63 -8.14 19.61
N ALA A 40 6.81 -9.16 19.80
CA ALA A 40 5.45 -9.20 19.24
C ALA A 40 4.55 -8.07 19.76
N ASN A 41 4.71 -7.68 21.03
CA ASN A 41 3.96 -6.57 21.61
C ASN A 41 4.28 -5.21 20.94
N GLY A 42 5.57 -4.89 20.73
CA GLY A 42 5.99 -3.67 20.08
C GLY A 42 5.50 -3.59 18.63
N ILE A 43 5.69 -4.70 17.89
CA ILE A 43 5.19 -4.81 16.51
C ILE A 43 3.67 -4.66 16.46
N GLY A 44 2.95 -5.31 17.37
CA GLY A 44 1.49 -5.22 17.43
C GLY A 44 0.97 -3.86 17.80
N THR A 45 1.62 -3.19 18.75
CA THR A 45 1.30 -1.80 19.10
C THR A 45 1.46 -0.88 17.91
N TYR A 46 2.55 -1.00 17.17
CA TYR A 46 2.75 -0.23 15.92
C TYR A 46 1.71 -0.60 14.86
N SER A 47 1.45 -1.89 14.64
CA SER A 47 0.47 -2.37 13.66
C SER A 47 -0.93 -1.82 13.93
N TYR A 48 -1.39 -1.89 15.18
CA TYR A 48 -2.69 -1.37 15.59
C TYR A 48 -2.77 0.16 15.43
N THR A 49 -1.82 0.88 16.01
CA THR A 49 -1.85 2.35 16.00
C THR A 49 -1.67 2.92 14.60
N SER A 50 -0.83 2.31 13.77
CA SER A 50 -0.66 2.69 12.37
C SER A 50 -1.89 2.34 11.51
N SER A 51 -2.62 1.27 11.83
CA SER A 51 -3.87 0.95 11.14
C SER A 51 -4.92 2.04 11.34
N LEU A 52 -5.06 2.56 12.56
CA LEU A 52 -5.91 3.71 12.85
C LEU A 52 -5.49 4.96 12.09
N GLN A 53 -4.18 5.26 12.11
CA GLN A 53 -3.61 6.41 11.39
C GLN A 53 -3.85 6.32 9.87
N THR A 54 -3.85 5.11 9.31
CA THR A 54 -4.06 4.90 7.87
C THR A 54 -5.43 5.41 7.40
N TYR A 55 -6.48 5.26 8.21
CA TYR A 55 -7.80 5.82 7.85
C TYR A 55 -7.75 7.35 7.75
N PHE A 56 -7.10 8.00 8.70
CA PHE A 56 -6.92 9.45 8.64
C PHE A 56 -6.09 9.87 7.43
N ALA A 57 -5.01 9.16 7.11
CA ALA A 57 -4.20 9.43 5.92
C ALA A 57 -5.01 9.29 4.62
N MET A 58 -5.95 8.35 4.54
CA MET A 58 -6.85 8.23 3.39
C MET A 58 -7.74 9.45 3.22
N PHE A 59 -8.32 9.96 4.31
CA PHE A 59 -9.12 11.20 4.28
C PHE A 59 -8.25 12.42 3.94
N ALA A 60 -7.02 12.48 4.41
CA ALA A 60 -6.06 13.53 4.06
C ALA A 60 -5.76 13.54 2.55
N ALA A 61 -5.45 12.38 1.98
CA ALA A 61 -5.11 12.24 0.57
C ALA A 61 -6.33 12.29 -0.36
N LEU A 62 -7.52 11.98 0.10
CA LEU A 62 -8.82 12.05 -0.60
C LEU A 62 -8.80 11.52 -2.06
N GLY A 63 -8.04 10.45 -2.36
CA GLY A 63 -7.96 9.86 -3.69
C GLY A 63 -7.09 10.63 -4.70
N VAL A 64 -6.34 11.63 -4.25
CA VAL A 64 -5.48 12.49 -5.10
C VAL A 64 -4.46 11.70 -5.91
N LEU A 65 -3.93 10.58 -5.38
CA LEU A 65 -2.94 9.79 -6.11
C LEU A 65 -3.43 9.41 -7.51
N SER A 66 -4.65 8.92 -7.64
CA SER A 66 -5.23 8.53 -8.95
C SER A 66 -5.81 9.70 -9.71
N TYR A 67 -6.48 10.62 -9.01
CA TYR A 67 -7.07 11.82 -9.61
C TYR A 67 -6.02 12.76 -10.18
N GLY A 68 -5.06 13.16 -9.37
CA GLY A 68 -3.99 14.08 -9.77
C GLY A 68 -3.11 13.51 -10.88
N GLN A 69 -2.75 12.22 -10.78
CA GLN A 69 -2.02 11.53 -11.85
C GLN A 69 -2.76 11.65 -13.19
N ARG A 70 -4.08 11.41 -13.21
CA ARG A 70 -4.90 11.51 -14.43
C ARG A 70 -4.94 12.92 -14.99
N GLU A 71 -5.18 13.93 -14.15
CA GLU A 71 -5.30 15.32 -14.59
C GLU A 71 -3.97 15.85 -15.15
N ILE A 72 -2.86 15.55 -14.49
CA ILE A 72 -1.52 15.92 -14.98
C ILE A 72 -1.17 15.17 -16.27
N SER A 73 -1.49 13.89 -16.37
CA SER A 73 -1.23 13.11 -17.59
C SER A 73 -1.97 13.68 -18.82
N ARG A 74 -3.18 14.20 -18.64
CA ARG A 74 -3.97 14.83 -19.71
C ARG A 74 -3.39 16.16 -20.18
N ASN A 75 -2.79 16.90 -19.26
CA ASN A 75 -2.30 18.26 -19.50
C ASN A 75 -0.76 18.35 -19.45
N ARG A 76 -0.05 17.23 -19.64
CA ARG A 76 1.40 17.14 -19.45
C ARG A 76 2.21 18.04 -20.37
N ASN A 77 1.71 18.37 -21.55
CA ASN A 77 2.39 19.17 -22.56
C ASN A 77 2.08 20.69 -22.44
N ASP A 78 1.07 21.05 -21.64
CA ASP A 78 0.70 22.44 -21.37
C ASP A 78 1.27 22.85 -20.00
N GLU A 79 2.33 23.65 -20.01
CA GLU A 79 3.05 24.02 -18.78
C GLU A 79 2.22 24.95 -17.89
N GLU A 80 1.40 25.81 -18.47
CA GLU A 80 0.58 26.76 -17.70
C GLU A 80 -0.58 26.04 -17.01
N GLU A 81 -1.35 25.25 -17.76
CA GLU A 81 -2.45 24.47 -17.23
C GLU A 81 -1.97 23.43 -16.23
N ARG A 82 -0.86 22.74 -16.52
CA ARG A 82 -0.23 21.78 -15.60
C ARG A 82 0.20 22.43 -14.28
N SER A 83 0.75 23.64 -14.34
CA SER A 83 1.16 24.38 -13.15
C SER A 83 -0.06 24.82 -12.33
N ARG A 84 -1.12 25.27 -12.99
CA ARG A 84 -2.39 25.62 -12.34
C ARG A 84 -2.99 24.42 -11.62
N LEU A 85 -3.13 23.31 -12.35
CA LEU A 85 -3.67 22.04 -11.80
C LEU A 85 -2.86 21.53 -10.62
N PHE A 86 -1.53 21.64 -10.69
CA PHE A 86 -0.68 21.25 -9.57
C PHE A 86 -1.02 22.03 -8.31
N TRP A 87 -1.05 23.38 -8.40
CA TRP A 87 -1.30 24.21 -7.22
C TRP A 87 -2.74 24.12 -6.71
N GLU A 88 -3.72 23.92 -7.60
CA GLU A 88 -5.11 23.68 -7.22
C GLU A 88 -5.27 22.36 -6.44
N ILE A 89 -4.70 21.28 -6.94
CA ILE A 89 -4.77 19.96 -6.29
C ILE A 89 -3.96 19.96 -4.98
N GLU A 90 -2.79 20.56 -4.98
CA GLU A 90 -1.94 20.64 -3.79
C GLU A 90 -2.59 21.49 -2.69
N ALA A 91 -3.20 22.62 -3.02
CA ALA A 91 -3.96 23.42 -2.07
C ALA A 91 -5.14 22.63 -1.46
N MET A 92 -5.81 21.81 -2.26
CA MET A 92 -6.83 20.88 -1.75
C MET A 92 -6.24 19.89 -0.75
N VAL A 93 -5.09 19.25 -1.08
CA VAL A 93 -4.40 18.30 -0.18
C VAL A 93 -4.00 18.98 1.12
N VAL A 94 -3.44 20.18 1.07
CA VAL A 94 -3.07 20.95 2.27
C VAL A 94 -4.28 21.18 3.17
N ILE A 95 -5.42 21.59 2.60
CA ILE A 95 -6.64 21.86 3.37
C ILE A 95 -7.19 20.56 3.98
N THR A 96 -7.36 19.51 3.17
CA THR A 96 -7.90 18.23 3.66
C THR A 96 -6.99 17.63 4.72
N THR A 97 -5.68 17.69 4.53
CA THR A 97 -4.70 17.19 5.50
C THR A 97 -4.71 18.01 6.79
N THR A 98 -4.80 19.34 6.71
CA THR A 98 -4.87 20.20 7.91
C THR A 98 -6.10 19.88 8.74
N ILE A 99 -7.26 19.74 8.10
CA ILE A 99 -8.51 19.32 8.78
C ILE A 99 -8.32 17.93 9.42
N THR A 100 -7.71 17.01 8.70
CA THR A 100 -7.47 15.65 9.17
C THR A 100 -6.47 15.61 10.33
N ILE A 101 -5.42 16.42 10.31
CA ILE A 101 -4.46 16.56 11.42
C ILE A 101 -5.17 17.10 12.67
N ALA A 102 -6.03 18.10 12.52
CA ALA A 102 -6.81 18.61 13.64
C ALA A 102 -7.71 17.52 14.25
N ALA A 103 -8.41 16.76 13.41
CA ALA A 103 -9.23 15.63 13.85
C ALA A 103 -8.36 14.52 14.50
N TRP A 104 -7.16 14.26 13.98
CA TRP A 104 -6.21 13.30 14.55
C TRP A 104 -5.73 13.71 15.95
N PHE A 105 -5.45 14.98 16.17
CA PHE A 105 -5.08 15.46 17.51
C PHE A 105 -6.24 15.28 18.50
N VAL A 106 -7.46 15.65 18.12
CA VAL A 106 -8.64 15.41 18.97
C VAL A 106 -8.75 13.91 19.28
N PHE A 107 -8.69 13.05 18.26
CA PHE A 107 -8.71 11.59 18.44
C PHE A 107 -7.60 11.11 19.38
N SER A 108 -6.38 11.61 19.22
CA SER A 108 -5.20 11.21 20.02
C SER A 108 -5.37 11.51 21.50
N PHE A 109 -6.03 12.60 21.85
CA PHE A 109 -6.28 12.97 23.25
C PHE A 109 -7.50 12.24 23.82
N VAL A 110 -8.53 11.99 23.01
CA VAL A 110 -9.71 11.20 23.43
C VAL A 110 -9.32 9.74 23.66
N TYR A 111 -8.49 9.17 22.76
CA TYR A 111 -7.99 7.80 22.90
C TYR A 111 -6.64 7.78 23.64
N ALA A 112 -6.67 8.17 24.93
CA ALA A 112 -5.48 8.47 25.74
C ALA A 112 -4.43 7.36 25.86
N LYS A 113 -4.78 6.08 25.65
CA LYS A 113 -3.89 4.92 25.84
C LYS A 113 -2.60 4.99 25.00
N TYR A 114 -2.64 5.59 23.81
CA TYR A 114 -1.51 5.63 22.86
C TYR A 114 -1.14 7.05 22.42
N THR A 115 -1.46 8.08 23.19
CA THR A 115 -1.29 9.49 22.83
C THR A 115 0.11 9.79 22.28
N THR A 116 1.17 9.38 22.99
CA THR A 116 2.54 9.64 22.55
C THR A 116 2.85 9.02 21.19
N ILE A 117 2.39 7.79 20.94
CA ILE A 117 2.55 7.11 19.65
C ILE A 117 1.76 7.86 18.56
N PHE A 118 0.53 8.26 18.84
CA PHE A 118 -0.29 9.01 17.90
C PHE A 118 0.32 10.37 17.54
N LEU A 119 0.93 11.06 18.49
CA LEU A 119 1.63 12.32 18.22
C LEU A 119 2.82 12.10 17.26
N VAL A 120 3.58 11.03 17.42
CA VAL A 120 4.65 10.69 16.47
C VAL A 120 4.10 10.27 15.12
N LEU A 121 3.03 9.50 15.09
CA LEU A 121 2.37 9.09 13.84
C LEU A 121 1.75 10.26 13.06
N ALA A 122 1.49 11.42 13.70
CA ALA A 122 1.08 12.64 13.01
C ALA A 122 2.08 13.09 11.93
N ILE A 123 3.37 12.72 12.06
CA ILE A 123 4.40 12.95 11.04
C ILE A 123 3.99 12.32 9.69
N ASN A 124 3.36 11.14 9.70
CA ASN A 124 2.85 10.52 8.48
C ASN A 124 1.71 11.31 7.84
N LEU A 125 0.87 11.99 8.62
CA LEU A 125 -0.17 12.88 8.07
C LEU A 125 0.47 14.12 7.45
N VAL A 126 1.47 14.70 8.10
CA VAL A 126 2.26 15.79 7.51
C VAL A 126 2.94 15.33 6.22
N ALA A 127 3.43 14.10 6.17
CA ALA A 127 4.05 13.54 4.96
C ALA A 127 3.08 13.45 3.77
N VAL A 128 1.75 13.40 3.98
CA VAL A 128 0.76 13.44 2.90
C VAL A 128 0.80 14.78 2.16
N ILE A 129 1.00 15.90 2.85
CA ILE A 129 1.13 17.22 2.23
C ILE A 129 2.30 17.25 1.24
N PHE A 130 3.38 16.55 1.56
CA PHE A 130 4.58 16.54 0.72
C PHE A 130 4.59 15.42 -0.32
N ASP A 131 3.56 14.57 -0.36
CA ASP A 131 3.48 13.48 -1.35
C ASP A 131 2.97 14.00 -2.71
N ILE A 132 3.90 14.44 -3.53
CA ILE A 132 3.66 14.84 -4.93
C ILE A 132 4.01 13.73 -5.93
N SER A 133 4.02 12.48 -5.49
CA SER A 133 4.28 11.32 -6.37
C SER A 133 3.26 11.21 -7.51
N TRP A 134 2.01 11.61 -7.27
CA TRP A 134 0.94 11.69 -8.26
C TRP A 134 1.29 12.62 -9.44
N PHE A 135 1.97 13.73 -9.16
CA PHE A 135 2.40 14.69 -10.20
C PHE A 135 3.47 14.08 -11.12
N PHE A 136 4.53 13.53 -10.53
CA PHE A 136 5.60 12.88 -11.31
C PHE A 136 5.12 11.61 -12.02
N SER A 137 4.18 10.87 -11.43
CA SER A 137 3.52 9.73 -12.09
C SER A 137 2.72 10.16 -13.31
N GLY A 138 2.01 11.30 -13.23
CA GLY A 138 1.30 11.89 -14.36
C GLY A 138 2.22 12.36 -15.49
N LEU A 139 3.43 12.78 -15.17
CA LEU A 139 4.49 13.12 -16.13
C LEU A 139 5.28 11.92 -16.66
N GLU A 140 5.03 10.71 -16.16
CA GLU A 140 5.80 9.50 -16.45
C GLU A 140 7.28 9.58 -16.01
N GLU A 141 7.61 10.45 -15.03
CA GLU A 141 8.94 10.64 -14.46
C GLU A 141 9.24 9.62 -13.35
N PHE A 142 8.98 8.33 -13.61
CA PHE A 142 9.11 7.24 -12.62
C PHE A 142 10.54 7.06 -12.11
N GLN A 143 11.54 7.30 -12.95
CA GLN A 143 12.95 7.19 -12.56
C GLN A 143 13.26 8.08 -11.36
N TYR A 144 12.72 9.29 -11.34
CA TYR A 144 12.98 10.25 -10.28
C TYR A 144 12.36 9.81 -8.96
N ILE A 145 11.08 9.40 -8.99
CA ILE A 145 10.36 8.88 -7.81
C ILE A 145 11.13 7.69 -7.21
N VAL A 146 11.48 6.72 -8.07
CA VAL A 146 12.17 5.50 -7.67
C VAL A 146 13.51 5.80 -7.01
N LEU A 147 14.34 6.63 -7.66
CA LEU A 147 15.68 6.92 -7.14
C LEU A 147 15.61 7.60 -5.76
N LYS A 148 14.76 8.62 -5.60
CA LYS A 148 14.62 9.35 -4.33
C LYS A 148 14.10 8.45 -3.23
N ASN A 149 13.02 7.73 -3.49
CA ASN A 149 12.44 6.82 -2.50
C ASN A 149 13.40 5.68 -2.13
N THR A 150 14.17 5.16 -3.09
CA THR A 150 15.19 4.13 -2.82
C THR A 150 16.26 4.64 -1.87
N VAL A 151 16.85 5.80 -2.15
CA VAL A 151 17.94 6.36 -1.33
C VAL A 151 17.45 6.62 0.10
N VAL A 152 16.31 7.29 0.26
CA VAL A 152 15.77 7.57 1.60
C VAL A 152 15.44 6.26 2.34
N LYS A 153 14.87 5.28 1.65
CA LYS A 153 14.51 3.99 2.24
C LYS A 153 15.74 3.21 2.70
N LEU A 154 16.83 3.21 1.92
CA LEU A 154 18.08 2.58 2.32
C LEU A 154 18.71 3.27 3.53
N ILE A 155 18.69 4.61 3.58
CA ILE A 155 19.14 5.38 4.75
C ILE A 155 18.28 5.04 5.98
N THR A 156 16.96 5.02 5.84
CA THR A 156 16.05 4.66 6.94
C THR A 156 16.33 3.26 7.48
N VAL A 157 16.58 2.29 6.59
CA VAL A 157 16.93 0.92 6.99
C VAL A 157 18.31 0.87 7.67
N ALA A 158 19.30 1.60 7.18
CA ALA A 158 20.60 1.68 7.84
C ALA A 158 20.47 2.28 9.26
N LEU A 159 19.74 3.39 9.39
CA LEU A 159 19.46 4.02 10.68
C LEU A 159 18.67 3.09 11.61
N LEU A 160 17.76 2.28 11.09
CA LEU A 160 17.03 1.29 11.87
C LEU A 160 18.00 0.32 12.58
N PHE A 161 18.97 -0.24 11.85
CA PHE A 161 19.95 -1.15 12.44
C PHE A 161 20.91 -0.47 13.43
N ILE A 162 21.15 0.85 13.28
CA ILE A 162 22.04 1.62 14.17
C ILE A 162 21.32 2.03 15.45
N LEU A 163 20.08 2.50 15.33
CA LEU A 163 19.38 3.20 16.41
C LEU A 163 18.46 2.31 17.24
N ILE A 164 17.84 1.27 16.62
CA ILE A 164 16.86 0.44 17.30
C ILE A 164 17.58 -0.77 17.88
N LYS A 165 17.71 -0.85 19.21
CA LYS A 165 18.51 -1.87 19.90
C LYS A 165 17.73 -2.67 20.95
N ASP A 166 16.68 -2.10 21.52
CA ASP A 166 15.90 -2.74 22.55
C ASP A 166 14.38 -2.47 22.42
N LYS A 167 13.60 -3.08 23.32
CA LYS A 167 12.12 -2.99 23.29
C LYS A 167 11.61 -1.57 23.57
N ASN A 168 12.37 -0.73 24.24
CA ASN A 168 11.99 0.64 24.60
C ASN A 168 12.13 1.59 23.40
N ASP A 169 12.83 1.18 22.35
CA ASP A 169 13.03 1.96 21.14
C ASP A 169 11.81 1.99 20.20
N LEU A 170 10.65 1.46 20.64
CA LEU A 170 9.43 1.45 19.83
C LEU A 170 9.06 2.84 19.31
N LEU A 171 9.10 3.86 20.17
CA LEU A 171 8.76 5.24 19.77
C LEU A 171 9.77 5.79 18.75
N LEU A 172 11.06 5.50 18.96
CA LEU A 172 12.12 5.87 18.04
C LEU A 172 11.95 5.16 16.67
N TYR A 173 11.59 3.87 16.69
CA TYR A 173 11.28 3.10 15.49
C TYR A 173 10.12 3.74 14.70
N ILE A 174 9.02 4.10 15.37
CA ILE A 174 7.86 4.75 14.75
C ILE A 174 8.28 6.10 14.15
N GLY A 175 9.04 6.90 14.90
CA GLY A 175 9.55 8.19 14.45
C GLY A 175 10.48 8.07 13.26
N LEU A 176 11.36 7.05 13.24
CA LEU A 176 12.26 6.79 12.13
C LEU A 176 11.50 6.41 10.86
N MET A 177 10.50 5.54 10.97
CA MET A 177 9.68 5.12 9.82
C MET A 177 8.85 6.29 9.26
N ALA A 178 8.21 7.06 10.14
CA ALA A 178 7.43 8.23 9.75
C ALA A 178 8.31 9.36 9.19
N GLY A 179 9.44 9.63 9.82
CA GLY A 179 10.44 10.61 9.36
C GLY A 179 11.05 10.23 8.02
N GLY A 180 11.33 8.94 7.80
CA GLY A 180 11.78 8.42 6.50
C GLY A 180 10.75 8.66 5.40
N THR A 181 9.46 8.42 5.68
CA THR A 181 8.37 8.71 4.74
C THR A 181 8.30 10.20 4.40
N LEU A 182 8.32 11.06 5.43
CA LEU A 182 8.30 12.51 5.24
C LEU A 182 9.52 12.99 4.43
N ALA A 183 10.72 12.54 4.76
CA ALA A 183 11.95 12.90 4.06
C ALA A 183 11.92 12.44 2.58
N GLY A 184 11.40 11.24 2.30
CA GLY A 184 11.19 10.74 0.96
C GLY A 184 10.28 11.64 0.15
N ASN A 185 9.12 12.00 0.70
CA ASN A 185 8.15 12.86 0.05
C ASN A 185 8.70 14.28 -0.16
N MET A 186 9.31 14.89 0.87
CA MET A 186 9.95 16.21 0.76
C MET A 186 11.05 16.23 -0.30
N SER A 187 11.81 15.15 -0.46
CA SER A 187 12.88 15.08 -1.44
C SER A 187 12.40 15.26 -2.88
N MET A 188 11.14 14.92 -3.18
CA MET A 188 10.55 15.08 -4.51
C MET A 188 10.35 16.55 -4.90
N TRP A 189 10.17 17.44 -3.94
CA TRP A 189 10.00 18.87 -4.18
C TRP A 189 11.23 19.56 -4.78
N THR A 190 12.42 18.98 -4.61
CA THR A 190 13.66 19.56 -5.14
C THR A 190 13.69 19.67 -6.67
N LYS A 191 12.94 18.83 -7.38
CA LYS A 191 12.85 18.83 -8.84
C LYS A 191 11.61 19.59 -9.36
N LEU A 192 10.63 19.85 -8.50
CA LEU A 192 9.37 20.47 -8.84
C LEU A 192 9.51 21.80 -9.62
N PRO A 193 10.43 22.74 -9.25
CA PRO A 193 10.57 24.01 -9.95
C PRO A 193 10.94 23.91 -11.44
N LYS A 194 11.40 22.72 -11.89
CA LYS A 194 11.68 22.47 -13.31
C LYS A 194 10.43 22.19 -14.14
N PHE A 195 9.31 21.90 -13.49
CA PHE A 195 8.07 21.45 -14.14
C PHE A 195 6.87 22.34 -13.85
N VAL A 196 6.93 23.15 -12.81
CA VAL A 196 5.80 23.93 -12.32
C VAL A 196 6.22 25.37 -12.10
N LYS A 197 5.44 26.29 -12.70
CA LYS A 197 5.56 27.74 -12.48
C LYS A 197 4.67 28.19 -11.32
N LYS A 198 4.97 29.35 -10.75
CA LYS A 198 4.09 29.98 -9.76
C LYS A 198 2.84 30.50 -10.45
N VAL A 199 1.68 30.23 -9.87
CA VAL A 199 0.36 30.66 -10.38
C VAL A 199 -0.30 31.54 -9.32
N PRO A 200 -1.00 32.63 -9.73
CA PRO A 200 -1.73 33.48 -8.80
C PRO A 200 -2.82 32.70 -8.05
N MET A 201 -2.84 32.77 -6.74
CA MET A 201 -3.80 32.02 -5.90
C MET A 201 -5.28 32.44 -6.13
N LYS A 202 -5.54 33.56 -6.74
CA LYS A 202 -6.91 34.05 -7.03
C LYS A 202 -7.67 33.22 -8.06
N THR A 203 -7.00 32.35 -8.81
CA THR A 203 -7.58 31.53 -9.88
C THR A 203 -7.90 30.09 -9.47
N ILE A 204 -7.71 29.73 -8.18
CA ILE A 204 -7.82 28.36 -7.68
C ILE A 204 -9.28 27.92 -7.51
N ASN A 205 -9.69 26.86 -8.19
CA ASN A 205 -11.03 26.28 -8.11
C ASN A 205 -11.06 24.94 -7.34
N LEU A 206 -11.06 25.01 -6.01
CA LEU A 206 -11.02 23.84 -5.14
C LEU A 206 -12.26 22.92 -5.22
N LYS A 207 -13.45 23.50 -5.46
CA LYS A 207 -14.72 22.72 -5.45
C LYS A 207 -14.75 21.66 -6.53
N LYS A 208 -14.22 21.96 -7.71
CA LYS A 208 -14.13 21.03 -8.84
C LYS A 208 -13.28 19.82 -8.43
N HIS A 209 -12.09 20.10 -7.88
CA HIS A 209 -11.13 19.06 -7.51
C HIS A 209 -11.62 18.19 -6.35
N LEU A 210 -12.28 18.75 -5.35
CA LEU A 210 -12.89 18.00 -4.25
C LEU A 210 -13.93 17.00 -4.76
N LYS A 211 -14.84 17.43 -5.64
CA LYS A 211 -15.90 16.57 -6.19
C LYS A 211 -15.32 15.43 -7.03
N GLU A 212 -14.41 15.75 -7.92
CA GLU A 212 -13.78 14.76 -8.80
C GLU A 212 -12.88 13.78 -8.02
N SER A 213 -12.10 14.28 -7.08
CA SER A 213 -11.20 13.46 -6.25
C SER A 213 -11.97 12.47 -5.38
N PHE A 214 -13.15 12.87 -4.88
CA PHE A 214 -14.02 12.01 -4.08
C PHE A 214 -14.47 10.75 -4.84
N ILE A 215 -14.63 10.81 -6.17
CA ILE A 215 -14.96 9.65 -7.01
C ILE A 215 -13.84 8.60 -6.95
N TYR A 216 -12.57 9.03 -6.85
CA TYR A 216 -11.43 8.13 -6.71
C TYR A 216 -11.19 7.68 -5.27
N PHE A 217 -11.69 8.43 -4.31
CA PHE A 217 -11.59 8.10 -2.89
C PHE A 217 -12.44 6.88 -2.50
N VAL A 218 -13.66 6.76 -3.04
CA VAL A 218 -14.57 5.65 -2.72
C VAL A 218 -13.97 4.26 -2.98
N PRO A 219 -13.37 3.97 -4.14
CA PRO A 219 -12.66 2.70 -4.36
C PRO A 219 -11.47 2.49 -3.43
N THR A 220 -10.77 3.58 -3.05
CA THR A 220 -9.65 3.51 -2.11
C THR A 220 -10.11 3.06 -0.73
N ILE A 221 -11.21 3.60 -0.22
CA ILE A 221 -11.81 3.14 1.05
C ILE A 221 -12.14 1.66 0.99
N ALA A 222 -12.81 1.20 -0.08
CA ALA A 222 -13.21 -0.20 -0.21
C ALA A 222 -12.00 -1.15 -0.17
N THR A 223 -10.92 -0.78 -0.86
CA THR A 223 -9.68 -1.58 -0.85
C THR A 223 -8.99 -1.55 0.52
N SER A 224 -8.98 -0.40 1.18
CA SER A 224 -8.31 -0.25 2.48
C SER A 224 -9.12 -0.89 3.60
N ALA A 225 -10.45 -0.89 3.53
CA ALA A 225 -11.29 -1.66 4.43
C ALA A 225 -10.89 -3.15 4.42
N TYR A 226 -10.57 -3.69 3.24
CA TYR A 226 -10.13 -5.08 3.10
C TYR A 226 -8.71 -5.33 3.66
N THR A 227 -7.81 -4.35 3.61
CA THR A 227 -6.39 -4.56 3.95
C THR A 227 -5.99 -4.11 5.35
N VAL A 228 -6.75 -3.19 5.94
CA VAL A 228 -6.40 -2.53 7.22
C VAL A 228 -7.39 -2.86 8.33
N LEU A 229 -8.63 -3.20 7.96
CA LEU A 229 -9.73 -3.39 8.93
C LEU A 229 -9.42 -4.49 9.94
N ASP A 230 -8.88 -5.62 9.51
CA ASP A 230 -8.56 -6.75 10.39
C ASP A 230 -7.64 -6.32 11.54
N LYS A 231 -6.58 -5.57 11.23
CA LYS A 231 -5.63 -5.07 12.24
C LYS A 231 -6.29 -4.15 13.25
N THR A 232 -7.18 -3.29 12.76
CA THR A 232 -7.95 -2.38 13.62
C THR A 232 -8.92 -3.14 14.51
N MET A 233 -9.64 -4.11 13.93
CA MET A 233 -10.62 -4.93 14.68
C MET A 233 -9.94 -5.82 15.72
N ILE A 234 -8.82 -6.48 15.37
CA ILE A 234 -8.06 -7.26 16.33
C ILE A 234 -7.68 -6.41 17.53
N GLY A 235 -7.03 -5.25 17.32
CA GLY A 235 -6.58 -4.42 18.42
C GLY A 235 -7.72 -3.78 19.22
N ALA A 236 -8.81 -3.37 18.56
CA ALA A 236 -9.96 -2.77 19.23
C ALA A 236 -10.79 -3.78 20.04
N ILE A 237 -10.95 -5.00 19.52
CA ILE A 237 -11.79 -6.03 20.13
C ILE A 237 -11.03 -6.80 21.21
N THR A 238 -9.82 -7.27 20.89
CA THR A 238 -9.04 -8.09 21.83
C THR A 238 -8.33 -7.27 22.90
N GLN A 239 -8.04 -6.01 22.60
CA GLN A 239 -7.20 -5.12 23.42
C GLN A 239 -5.80 -5.71 23.73
N ASN A 240 -5.41 -6.73 22.99
CA ASN A 240 -4.16 -7.46 23.12
C ASN A 240 -3.26 -7.21 21.90
N THR A 241 -2.24 -6.40 22.12
CA THR A 241 -1.29 -6.02 21.04
C THR A 241 -0.45 -7.20 20.54
N TYR A 242 -0.26 -8.27 21.33
CA TYR A 242 0.40 -9.49 20.83
C TYR A 242 -0.35 -10.10 19.64
N GLU A 243 -1.68 -10.14 19.69
CA GLU A 243 -2.52 -10.65 18.60
C GLU A 243 -2.27 -9.85 17.30
N ASN A 244 -2.20 -8.51 17.40
CA ASN A 244 -1.84 -7.68 16.27
C ASN A 244 -0.43 -7.95 15.76
N GLY A 245 0.52 -8.23 16.66
CA GLY A 245 1.90 -8.57 16.31
C GLY A 245 1.99 -9.87 15.53
N TYR A 246 1.29 -10.90 15.98
CA TYR A 246 1.23 -12.20 15.29
C TYR A 246 0.58 -12.08 13.92
N TYR A 247 -0.57 -11.38 13.85
CA TYR A 247 -1.28 -11.13 12.59
C TYR A 247 -0.42 -10.35 11.60
N GLU A 248 0.26 -9.31 12.06
CA GLU A 248 1.16 -8.47 11.24
C GLU A 248 2.29 -9.31 10.62
N GLN A 249 2.94 -10.17 11.42
CA GLN A 249 4.06 -10.96 10.91
C GLN A 249 3.59 -12.07 9.97
N ALA A 250 2.47 -12.74 10.27
CA ALA A 250 1.88 -13.72 9.38
C ALA A 250 1.51 -13.08 8.03
N THR A 251 0.80 -11.94 8.06
CA THR A 251 0.40 -11.25 6.83
C THR A 251 1.57 -10.72 6.02
N LYS A 252 2.70 -10.35 6.65
CA LYS A 252 3.93 -9.98 5.92
C LYS A 252 4.45 -11.13 5.06
N ILE A 253 4.60 -12.33 5.62
CA ILE A 253 5.07 -13.50 4.86
C ILE A 253 4.11 -13.83 3.71
N ILE A 254 2.81 -13.84 3.98
CA ILE A 254 1.79 -14.10 2.95
C ILE A 254 1.81 -13.04 1.85
N ASN A 255 1.96 -11.76 2.20
CA ASN A 255 2.05 -10.68 1.21
C ASN A 255 3.32 -10.77 0.35
N MET A 256 4.45 -11.19 0.92
CA MET A 256 5.68 -11.46 0.18
C MET A 256 5.47 -12.63 -0.81
N ALA A 257 4.86 -13.72 -0.38
CA ALA A 257 4.55 -14.85 -1.25
C ALA A 257 3.62 -14.45 -2.41
N LYS A 258 2.56 -13.71 -2.11
CA LYS A 258 1.64 -13.16 -3.15
C LYS A 258 2.38 -12.25 -4.14
N ALA A 259 3.24 -11.39 -3.66
CA ALA A 259 3.99 -10.48 -4.50
C ALA A 259 4.95 -11.23 -5.45
N LEU A 260 5.65 -12.25 -4.95
CA LEU A 260 6.51 -13.11 -5.78
C LEU A 260 5.71 -13.86 -6.85
N ALA A 261 4.53 -14.38 -6.49
CA ALA A 261 3.71 -15.18 -7.40
C ALA A 261 3.06 -14.34 -8.53
N PHE A 262 2.61 -13.10 -8.22
CA PHE A 262 1.64 -12.44 -9.09
C PHE A 262 2.14 -11.14 -9.74
N THR A 263 3.19 -10.48 -9.22
CA THR A 263 3.62 -9.16 -9.69
C THR A 263 4.08 -9.17 -11.14
N SER A 264 4.86 -10.18 -11.53
CA SER A 264 5.40 -10.30 -12.90
C SER A 264 4.29 -10.56 -13.92
N LEU A 265 3.30 -11.35 -13.56
CA LEU A 265 2.23 -11.76 -14.46
C LEU A 265 1.27 -10.61 -14.77
N ASN A 266 0.87 -9.87 -13.76
CA ASN A 266 -0.07 -8.75 -13.90
C ASN A 266 0.49 -7.63 -14.80
N SER A 267 1.79 -7.36 -14.72
CA SER A 267 2.42 -6.29 -15.51
C SER A 267 2.55 -6.65 -17.00
N VAL A 268 2.83 -7.91 -17.31
CA VAL A 268 3.07 -8.36 -18.71
C VAL A 268 1.76 -8.69 -19.42
N MET A 269 0.85 -9.40 -18.75
CA MET A 269 -0.35 -9.94 -19.38
C MET A 269 -1.48 -8.92 -19.51
N GLY A 270 -1.61 -7.97 -18.56
CA GLY A 270 -2.71 -7.00 -18.58
C GLY A 270 -2.74 -6.13 -19.85
N ALA A 271 -1.58 -5.60 -20.26
CA ALA A 271 -1.47 -4.76 -21.47
C ALA A 271 -1.77 -5.57 -22.75
N ARG A 272 -1.27 -6.80 -22.83
CA ARG A 272 -1.47 -7.68 -24.01
C ARG A 272 -2.93 -8.13 -24.15
N THR A 273 -3.58 -8.45 -23.04
CA THR A 273 -4.99 -8.85 -23.04
C THR A 273 -5.90 -7.70 -23.46
N ALA A 274 -5.60 -6.46 -23.02
CA ALA A 274 -6.35 -5.27 -23.43
C ALA A 274 -6.29 -5.03 -24.96
N SER A 275 -5.14 -5.29 -25.60
CA SER A 275 -5.00 -5.21 -27.06
C SER A 275 -5.88 -6.26 -27.77
N LEU A 276 -5.83 -7.51 -27.31
CA LEU A 276 -6.63 -8.62 -27.88
C LEU A 276 -8.15 -8.37 -27.77
N PHE A 277 -8.60 -7.71 -26.68
CA PHE A 277 -10.02 -7.33 -26.54
C PHE A 277 -10.45 -6.30 -27.58
N LYS A 278 -9.60 -5.32 -27.92
CA LYS A 278 -9.88 -4.34 -28.99
C LYS A 278 -9.99 -4.99 -30.36
N GLU A 279 -9.25 -6.08 -30.58
CA GLU A 279 -9.23 -6.85 -31.83
C GLU A 279 -10.32 -7.92 -31.89
N ASN A 280 -11.17 -8.06 -30.87
CA ASN A 280 -12.21 -9.10 -30.74
C ASN A 280 -11.71 -10.56 -30.91
N ARG A 281 -10.45 -10.83 -30.54
CA ARG A 281 -9.79 -12.15 -30.67
C ARG A 281 -10.12 -13.06 -29.48
N THR A 282 -11.40 -13.39 -29.31
CA THR A 282 -11.93 -14.08 -28.11
C THR A 282 -11.24 -15.42 -27.83
N LYS A 283 -10.89 -16.20 -28.83
CA LYS A 283 -10.19 -17.48 -28.64
C LYS A 283 -8.83 -17.31 -28.01
N GLU A 284 -8.05 -16.32 -28.47
CA GLU A 284 -6.71 -16.03 -27.93
C GLU A 284 -6.80 -15.42 -26.53
N ILE A 285 -7.83 -14.63 -26.25
CA ILE A 285 -8.08 -14.10 -24.92
C ILE A 285 -8.31 -15.26 -23.94
N ASN A 286 -9.21 -16.19 -24.28
CA ASN A 286 -9.52 -17.35 -23.43
C ASN A 286 -8.27 -18.21 -23.19
N GLN A 287 -7.49 -18.49 -24.23
CA GLN A 287 -6.24 -19.23 -24.10
C GLN A 287 -5.25 -18.51 -23.17
N LYS A 288 -5.12 -17.19 -23.29
CA LYS A 288 -4.24 -16.41 -22.42
C LYS A 288 -4.68 -16.39 -20.96
N ILE A 289 -5.99 -16.32 -20.72
CA ILE A 289 -6.55 -16.41 -19.38
C ILE A 289 -6.28 -17.79 -18.79
N GLU A 290 -6.48 -18.85 -19.56
CA GLU A 290 -6.23 -20.23 -19.15
C GLU A 290 -4.76 -20.47 -18.83
N ASP A 291 -3.84 -20.10 -19.72
CA ASP A 291 -2.40 -20.21 -19.52
C ASP A 291 -1.95 -19.46 -18.25
N SER A 292 -2.48 -18.24 -18.06
CA SER A 292 -2.18 -17.41 -16.89
C SER A 292 -2.72 -18.02 -15.60
N LEU A 293 -3.95 -18.56 -15.65
CA LEU A 293 -4.57 -19.20 -14.50
C LEU A 293 -3.81 -20.47 -14.10
N ASN A 294 -3.41 -21.30 -15.07
CA ASN A 294 -2.61 -22.50 -14.81
C ASN A 294 -1.26 -22.16 -14.17
N TYR A 295 -0.57 -21.12 -14.67
CA TYR A 295 0.67 -20.65 -14.06
C TYR A 295 0.46 -20.13 -12.64
N ILE A 296 -0.58 -19.29 -12.41
CA ILE A 296 -0.92 -18.76 -11.10
C ILE A 296 -1.25 -19.87 -10.12
N LEU A 297 -2.06 -20.84 -10.53
CA LEU A 297 -2.41 -21.97 -9.68
C LEU A 297 -1.20 -22.80 -9.30
N LEU A 298 -0.33 -23.12 -10.26
CA LEU A 298 0.93 -23.84 -9.99
C LEU A 298 1.76 -23.13 -8.93
N MET A 299 2.00 -21.82 -9.09
CA MET A 299 2.77 -21.03 -8.15
C MET A 299 2.07 -20.89 -6.79
N ALA A 300 0.76 -20.64 -6.80
CA ALA A 300 -0.04 -20.44 -5.59
C ALA A 300 -0.15 -21.72 -4.75
N PHE A 301 -0.36 -22.87 -5.37
CA PHE A 301 -0.37 -24.17 -4.68
C PHE A 301 1.01 -24.50 -4.12
N GLY A 302 2.08 -24.32 -4.92
CA GLY A 302 3.45 -24.50 -4.46
C GLY A 302 3.78 -23.63 -3.23
N MET A 303 3.40 -22.36 -3.24
CA MET A 303 3.61 -21.44 -2.12
C MET A 303 2.71 -21.79 -0.91
N CYS A 304 1.44 -22.10 -1.14
CA CYS A 304 0.50 -22.46 -0.09
C CYS A 304 1.03 -23.67 0.69
N PHE A 305 1.27 -24.80 0.02
CA PHE A 305 1.73 -26.01 0.67
C PHE A 305 3.19 -25.91 1.16
N GLY A 306 4.03 -25.14 0.44
CA GLY A 306 5.38 -24.83 0.88
C GLY A 306 5.40 -24.10 2.22
N ILE A 307 4.59 -23.06 2.36
CA ILE A 307 4.46 -22.30 3.63
C ILE A 307 3.92 -23.21 4.73
N ILE A 308 2.85 -23.99 4.47
CA ILE A 308 2.28 -24.93 5.45
C ILE A 308 3.37 -25.91 5.96
N GLY A 309 4.17 -26.46 5.04
CA GLY A 309 5.20 -27.44 5.37
C GLY A 309 6.36 -26.90 6.19
N VAL A 310 6.72 -25.61 5.98
CA VAL A 310 7.89 -25.02 6.66
C VAL A 310 7.52 -24.11 7.83
N ALA A 311 6.23 -23.78 8.05
CA ALA A 311 5.79 -22.75 8.99
C ALA A 311 6.38 -22.90 10.39
N ASP A 312 6.38 -24.11 10.96
CA ASP A 312 6.83 -24.36 12.33
C ASP A 312 8.34 -24.17 12.50
N GLY A 313 9.14 -24.47 11.48
CA GLY A 313 10.59 -24.23 11.48
C GLY A 313 10.96 -22.81 11.05
N LEU A 314 10.19 -22.23 10.12
CA LEU A 314 10.42 -20.88 9.61
C LEU A 314 10.23 -19.81 10.67
N VAL A 315 9.16 -19.91 11.48
CA VAL A 315 8.79 -18.86 12.42
C VAL A 315 9.85 -18.60 13.48
N PRO A 316 10.34 -19.59 14.27
CA PRO A 316 11.38 -19.33 15.26
C PRO A 316 12.71 -18.92 14.61
N TRP A 317 13.04 -19.49 13.45
CA TRP A 317 14.25 -19.11 12.71
C TRP A 317 14.18 -17.65 12.23
N PHE A 318 13.05 -17.22 11.70
CA PHE A 318 12.91 -15.92 11.06
C PHE A 318 12.60 -14.80 12.06
N PHE A 319 11.61 -14.98 12.94
CA PHE A 319 11.17 -13.95 13.89
C PHE A 319 11.82 -14.05 15.28
N GLY A 320 12.30 -15.23 15.66
CA GLY A 320 12.81 -15.53 17.01
C GLY A 320 11.71 -16.01 17.96
N ASP A 321 12.05 -16.10 19.24
CA ASP A 321 11.17 -16.59 20.29
C ASP A 321 9.98 -15.65 20.55
N GLY A 322 8.85 -16.21 21.00
CA GLY A 322 7.64 -15.46 21.33
C GLY A 322 6.74 -15.17 20.11
N TYR A 323 7.01 -15.82 18.97
CA TYR A 323 6.19 -15.76 17.77
C TYR A 323 5.57 -17.10 17.37
N GLU A 324 5.56 -18.09 18.27
CA GLU A 324 5.05 -19.45 18.02
C GLU A 324 3.64 -19.46 17.42
N PRO A 325 2.68 -18.57 17.84
CA PRO A 325 1.33 -18.53 17.26
C PRO A 325 1.31 -18.17 15.78
N VAL A 326 2.36 -17.49 15.26
CA VAL A 326 2.46 -17.11 13.84
C VAL A 326 2.52 -18.35 12.93
N GLY A 327 3.09 -19.47 13.40
CA GLY A 327 3.12 -20.73 12.64
C GLY A 327 1.72 -21.24 12.30
N GLY A 328 0.83 -21.24 13.29
CA GLY A 328 -0.59 -21.59 13.09
C GLY A 328 -1.31 -20.62 12.15
N LEU A 329 -1.07 -19.31 12.33
CA LEU A 329 -1.63 -18.28 11.46
C LEU A 329 -1.15 -18.42 10.01
N LEU A 330 0.13 -18.72 9.77
CA LEU A 330 0.67 -18.96 8.43
C LEU A 330 -0.01 -20.12 7.73
N LYS A 331 -0.23 -21.23 8.45
CA LYS A 331 -0.94 -22.40 7.91
C LYS A 331 -2.38 -22.04 7.54
N LEU A 332 -3.07 -21.26 8.38
CA LEU A 332 -4.44 -20.84 8.14
C LEU A 332 -4.56 -19.83 7.00
N PHE A 333 -3.61 -18.89 6.90
CA PHE A 333 -3.60 -17.88 5.84
C PHE A 333 -3.13 -18.40 4.47
N SER A 334 -2.33 -19.47 4.42
CA SER A 334 -1.73 -19.94 3.17
C SER A 334 -2.72 -20.17 2.03
N PRO A 335 -3.94 -20.74 2.24
CA PRO A 335 -4.95 -20.90 1.18
C PRO A 335 -5.40 -19.58 0.53
N ILE A 336 -5.27 -18.45 1.23
CA ILE A 336 -5.65 -17.13 0.67
C ILE A 336 -4.79 -16.76 -0.56
N ILE A 337 -3.56 -17.33 -0.66
CA ILE A 337 -2.68 -17.12 -1.81
C ILE A 337 -3.37 -17.64 -3.08
N ILE A 338 -4.00 -18.80 -3.01
CA ILE A 338 -4.72 -19.44 -4.14
C ILE A 338 -5.93 -18.58 -4.49
N ILE A 339 -6.74 -18.21 -3.51
CA ILE A 339 -7.98 -17.44 -3.70
C ILE A 339 -7.67 -16.06 -4.34
N ILE A 340 -6.68 -15.36 -3.78
CA ILE A 340 -6.25 -14.04 -4.31
C ILE A 340 -5.61 -14.19 -5.69
N GLY A 341 -4.87 -15.28 -5.95
CA GLY A 341 -4.30 -15.57 -7.25
C GLY A 341 -5.37 -15.66 -8.33
N ILE A 342 -6.42 -16.44 -8.10
CA ILE A 342 -7.58 -16.57 -9.00
C ILE A 342 -8.28 -15.22 -9.17
N SER A 343 -8.57 -14.52 -8.08
CA SER A 343 -9.24 -13.23 -8.09
C SER A 343 -8.46 -12.17 -8.89
N ASN A 344 -7.14 -12.10 -8.70
CA ASN A 344 -6.27 -11.20 -9.46
C ASN A 344 -6.24 -11.52 -10.95
N CYS A 345 -6.17 -12.81 -11.30
CA CYS A 345 -6.21 -13.24 -12.70
C CYS A 345 -7.50 -12.77 -13.37
N LEU A 346 -8.65 -13.06 -12.77
CA LEU A 346 -9.94 -12.64 -13.30
C LEU A 346 -10.08 -11.11 -13.34
N GLY A 347 -9.64 -10.42 -12.31
CA GLY A 347 -9.68 -8.96 -12.23
C GLY A 347 -8.83 -8.29 -13.31
N ALA A 348 -7.56 -8.67 -13.40
CA ALA A 348 -6.59 -8.06 -14.31
C ALA A 348 -6.80 -8.46 -15.78
N LEU A 349 -7.14 -9.72 -16.06
CA LEU A 349 -7.17 -10.25 -17.42
C LEU A 349 -8.58 -10.28 -18.03
N TYR A 350 -9.64 -10.24 -17.23
CA TYR A 350 -11.00 -10.26 -17.71
C TYR A 350 -11.78 -8.98 -17.38
N TYR A 351 -12.07 -8.73 -16.10
CA TYR A 351 -12.97 -7.64 -15.72
C TYR A 351 -12.48 -6.24 -16.14
N ASN A 352 -11.19 -5.96 -15.97
CA ASN A 352 -10.61 -4.65 -16.31
C ASN A 352 -10.57 -4.39 -17.82
N PRO A 353 -10.07 -5.33 -18.66
CA PRO A 353 -10.03 -5.14 -20.11
C PRO A 353 -11.42 -5.06 -20.76
N VAL A 354 -12.39 -5.84 -20.26
CA VAL A 354 -13.79 -5.83 -20.75
C VAL A 354 -14.58 -4.59 -20.29
N GLY A 355 -13.97 -3.73 -19.47
CA GLY A 355 -14.64 -2.54 -18.94
C GLY A 355 -15.62 -2.81 -17.79
N LYS A 356 -15.70 -4.05 -17.27
CA LYS A 356 -16.58 -4.45 -16.16
C LYS A 356 -15.99 -4.14 -14.76
N ARG A 357 -15.28 -3.02 -14.63
CA ARG A 357 -14.64 -2.58 -13.37
C ARG A 357 -15.64 -2.41 -12.23
N ALA A 358 -16.85 -1.93 -12.53
CA ALA A 358 -17.91 -1.78 -11.53
C ALA A 358 -18.35 -3.13 -10.92
N THR A 359 -18.37 -4.19 -11.74
CA THR A 359 -18.69 -5.56 -11.27
C THR A 359 -17.59 -6.07 -10.34
N SER A 360 -16.32 -5.89 -10.71
CA SER A 360 -15.17 -6.22 -9.84
C SER A 360 -15.23 -5.48 -8.51
N ALA A 361 -15.55 -4.18 -8.52
CA ALA A 361 -15.69 -3.37 -7.31
C ALA A 361 -16.84 -3.88 -6.40
N LYS A 362 -17.97 -4.32 -6.97
CA LYS A 362 -19.06 -4.90 -6.19
C LYS A 362 -18.64 -6.16 -5.43
N PHE A 363 -17.84 -7.04 -6.04
CA PHE A 363 -17.32 -8.23 -5.36
C PHE A 363 -16.38 -7.87 -4.21
N ILE A 364 -15.52 -6.86 -4.39
CA ILE A 364 -14.63 -6.38 -3.34
C ILE A 364 -15.45 -5.83 -2.16
N ILE A 365 -16.45 -5.01 -2.43
CA ILE A 365 -17.32 -4.44 -1.39
C ILE A 365 -18.08 -5.54 -0.65
N CYS A 366 -18.68 -6.49 -1.38
CA CYS A 366 -19.38 -7.61 -0.77
C CYS A 366 -18.46 -8.44 0.13
N GLY A 367 -17.25 -8.77 -0.36
CA GLY A 367 -16.23 -9.46 0.43
C GLY A 367 -15.83 -8.70 1.68
N SER A 368 -15.66 -7.36 1.59
CA SER A 368 -15.33 -6.51 2.75
C SER A 368 -16.45 -6.49 3.80
N VAL A 369 -17.71 -6.45 3.37
CA VAL A 369 -18.86 -6.51 4.29
C VAL A 369 -18.95 -7.89 4.97
N CYS A 370 -18.78 -8.96 4.22
CA CYS A 370 -18.72 -10.32 4.79
C CYS A 370 -17.58 -10.44 5.81
N ASN A 371 -16.37 -9.97 5.46
CA ASN A 371 -15.22 -9.96 6.36
C ASN A 371 -15.53 -9.19 7.65
N LEU A 372 -16.11 -7.99 7.57
CA LEU A 372 -16.51 -7.20 8.75
C LEU A 372 -17.47 -7.97 9.66
N ILE A 373 -18.48 -8.62 9.09
CA ILE A 373 -19.48 -9.39 9.85
C ILE A 373 -18.82 -10.60 10.52
N PHE A 374 -18.05 -11.40 9.76
CA PHE A 374 -17.34 -12.56 10.30
C PHE A 374 -16.37 -12.17 11.40
N ASN A 375 -15.55 -11.18 11.17
CA ASN A 375 -14.58 -10.67 12.13
C ASN A 375 -15.24 -10.21 13.43
N SER A 376 -16.38 -9.53 13.33
CA SER A 376 -17.15 -9.07 14.52
C SER A 376 -17.63 -10.23 15.41
N ILE A 377 -17.85 -11.41 14.81
CA ILE A 377 -18.34 -12.62 15.52
C ILE A 377 -17.18 -13.45 16.02
N VAL A 378 -16.11 -13.61 15.22
CA VAL A 378 -15.07 -14.60 15.44
C VAL A 378 -13.88 -14.03 16.21
N ILE A 379 -13.46 -12.79 15.96
CA ILE A 379 -12.33 -12.17 16.68
C ILE A 379 -12.52 -12.15 18.21
N PRO A 380 -13.72 -11.86 18.77
CA PRO A 380 -13.89 -11.89 20.22
C PRO A 380 -13.58 -13.25 20.88
N LYS A 381 -13.67 -14.34 20.11
CA LYS A 381 -13.46 -15.71 20.59
C LYS A 381 -12.06 -16.25 20.27
N MET A 382 -11.50 -15.86 19.13
CA MET A 382 -10.30 -16.49 18.55
C MET A 382 -9.15 -15.51 18.27
N GLY A 383 -9.32 -14.22 18.58
CA GLY A 383 -8.27 -13.21 18.37
C GLY A 383 -7.82 -13.13 16.90
N ALA A 384 -6.51 -13.08 16.69
CA ALA A 384 -5.89 -13.03 15.37
C ALA A 384 -6.25 -14.24 14.48
N THR A 385 -6.42 -15.41 15.09
CA THR A 385 -6.84 -16.62 14.37
C THR A 385 -8.25 -16.49 13.80
N GLY A 386 -9.11 -15.73 14.47
CA GLY A 386 -10.46 -15.45 14.00
C GLY A 386 -10.53 -14.47 12.83
N ALA A 387 -9.49 -13.66 12.64
CA ALA A 387 -9.37 -12.74 11.52
C ALA A 387 -8.65 -13.35 10.30
N ALA A 388 -7.99 -14.49 10.50
CA ALA A 388 -7.25 -15.23 9.49
C ALA A 388 -8.13 -16.18 8.69
#